data_484eda5d15928f19b14cc57c6a6fb860
#
_entry.id   484eda5d15928f19b14cc57c6a6fb860
#
_cell.length_a   1.000
_cell.length_b   1.000
_cell.length_c   1.000
_cell.angle_alpha   90.00
_cell.angle_beta   90.00
_cell.angle_gamma   90.00
#
_symmetry.space_group_name_H-M   'P 1'
#
loop_
_entity.id
_entity.type
_entity.pdbx_description
1 polymer ?
#
loop_
_entity_poly.entity_id
_entity_poly.type
_entity_poly.pdbx_seq_one_letter_code
_entity_poly.pdbx_strand_id
1 'polypeptide(L)'
;VGPPNAPVLDVAGSDGSVETIEAHHYLVATGSRPWAPPIDGLEETGYLTSTTAMELTEVPESLLVLGGGYVALEQAQLFARLGSQVTLLVRSRLASKEEPEVSKALQEVFADEGIRVVSRAVPTRVSRGTGGEAVVTAALSGGSQEFRADQVLVALGRRPVTDGLNLDAVGVNTGDSGEVVVSDRLQSSNPRVWAAGDVTG
;
A
#
# COMPACT_ATOMS: atom_id res chain seq x y z
N VAL A 1 -30.79 9.03 25.39
CA VAL A 1 -29.48 8.81 24.78
C VAL A 1 -28.68 10.07 25.07
N GLY A 2 -27.68 9.96 25.96
CA GLY A 2 -26.78 11.07 26.27
C GLY A 2 -26.01 11.51 25.00
N PRO A 3 -25.43 12.71 24.98
CA PRO A 3 -24.57 13.12 23.89
C PRO A 3 -23.48 12.06 23.69
N PRO A 4 -23.07 11.77 22.43
CA PRO A 4 -21.96 10.85 22.19
C PRO A 4 -20.80 11.27 23.09
N ASN A 5 -20.15 10.31 23.73
CA ASN A 5 -19.05 10.57 24.67
C ASN A 5 -18.12 11.60 24.04
N ALA A 6 -17.85 12.68 24.79
CA ALA A 6 -16.96 13.71 24.28
C ALA A 6 -15.63 13.03 23.89
N PRO A 7 -15.13 13.21 22.66
CA PRO A 7 -13.89 12.57 22.26
C PRO A 7 -12.77 13.06 23.16
N VAL A 8 -11.92 12.14 23.58
CA VAL A 8 -10.65 12.41 24.28
C VAL A 8 -9.54 11.68 23.51
N LEU A 9 -8.33 12.17 23.61
CA LEU A 9 -7.17 11.52 23.00
C LEU A 9 -6.24 11.05 24.10
N ASP A 10 -6.08 9.74 24.25
CA ASP A 10 -5.09 9.15 25.12
C ASP A 10 -3.76 8.98 24.36
N VAL A 11 -2.72 9.59 24.88
CA VAL A 11 -1.37 9.54 24.31
C VAL A 11 -0.48 8.68 25.20
N ALA A 12 -0.01 7.55 24.65
CA ALA A 12 0.92 6.67 25.36
C ALA A 12 2.36 7.18 25.18
N GLY A 13 3.02 7.47 26.29
CA GLY A 13 4.44 7.79 26.32
C GLY A 13 5.33 6.54 26.16
N SER A 14 6.57 6.73 25.73
CA SER A 14 7.56 5.63 25.60
C SER A 14 7.93 4.99 26.97
N ASP A 15 7.67 5.68 28.06
CA ASP A 15 7.86 5.22 29.43
C ASP A 15 6.65 4.45 30.00
N GLY A 16 5.60 4.24 29.20
CA GLY A 16 4.35 3.58 29.59
C GLY A 16 3.35 4.52 30.29
N SER A 17 3.64 5.81 30.40
CA SER A 17 2.67 6.80 30.88
C SER A 17 1.55 7.00 29.84
N VAL A 18 0.37 7.37 30.32
CA VAL A 18 -0.75 7.76 29.47
C VAL A 18 -1.20 9.16 29.87
N GLU A 19 -1.21 10.07 28.91
CA GLU A 19 -1.75 11.42 29.07
C GLU A 19 -3.05 11.55 28.30
N THR A 20 -4.13 11.98 28.96
CA THR A 20 -5.42 12.24 28.32
C THR A 20 -5.52 13.71 27.91
N ILE A 21 -5.73 13.96 26.61
CA ILE A 21 -5.88 15.30 26.04
C ILE A 21 -7.35 15.54 25.70
N GLU A 22 -7.92 16.60 26.27
CA GLU A 22 -9.24 17.09 25.93
C GLU A 22 -9.13 18.34 25.04
N ALA A 23 -9.90 18.35 23.94
CA ALA A 23 -9.94 19.48 23.00
C ALA A 23 -11.38 19.79 22.58
N HIS A 24 -11.60 21.01 22.10
CA HIS A 24 -12.90 21.38 21.51
C HIS A 24 -13.15 20.65 20.20
N HIS A 25 -12.09 20.43 19.42
CA HIS A 25 -12.11 19.78 18.12
C HIS A 25 -10.88 18.89 17.94
N TYR A 26 -11.04 17.84 17.13
CA TYR A 26 -9.99 16.88 16.79
C TYR A 26 -9.87 16.78 15.29
N LEU A 27 -8.65 16.68 14.79
CA LEU A 27 -8.35 16.41 13.39
C LEU A 27 -7.60 15.06 13.28
N VAL A 28 -8.20 14.11 12.57
CA VAL A 28 -7.55 12.85 12.21
C VAL A 28 -6.83 13.06 10.88
N ALA A 29 -5.50 13.06 10.91
CA ALA A 29 -4.64 13.23 9.74
C ALA A 29 -3.53 12.18 9.74
N THR A 30 -3.86 10.94 10.11
CA THR A 30 -2.93 9.83 10.32
C THR A 30 -2.47 9.17 9.02
N GLY A 31 -3.02 9.60 7.88
CA GLY A 31 -2.60 9.14 6.57
C GLY A 31 -2.98 7.69 6.27
N SER A 32 -2.17 7.04 5.44
CA SER A 32 -2.33 5.66 5.04
C SER A 32 -1.01 4.90 5.10
N ARG A 33 -1.07 3.57 5.17
CA ARG A 33 0.09 2.68 5.13
C ARG A 33 0.01 1.73 3.93
N PRO A 34 1.15 1.22 3.42
CA PRO A 34 1.15 0.13 2.45
C PRO A 34 0.31 -1.05 2.95
N TRP A 35 -0.40 -1.69 2.04
CA TRP A 35 -1.19 -2.87 2.33
C TRP A 35 -0.89 -3.97 1.32
N ALA A 36 -0.72 -5.19 1.81
CA ALA A 36 -0.60 -6.40 1.03
C ALA A 36 -1.88 -7.24 1.20
N PRO A 37 -2.51 -7.70 0.10
CA PRO A 37 -3.57 -8.68 0.19
C PRO A 37 -3.00 -10.03 0.68
N PRO A 38 -3.84 -10.91 1.22
CA PRO A 38 -3.41 -12.25 1.59
C PRO A 38 -3.02 -13.04 0.32
N ILE A 39 -1.71 -13.24 0.13
CA ILE A 39 -1.13 -14.09 -0.91
C ILE A 39 -0.40 -15.22 -0.19
N ASP A 40 -0.65 -16.47 -0.61
CA ASP A 40 -0.05 -17.65 0.02
C ASP A 40 1.49 -17.54 0.09
N GLY A 41 2.05 -17.70 1.29
CA GLY A 41 3.50 -17.65 1.57
C GLY A 41 4.15 -16.26 1.49
N LEU A 42 3.40 -15.18 1.29
CA LEU A 42 3.98 -13.83 1.16
C LEU A 42 4.62 -13.36 2.47
N GLU A 43 3.92 -13.51 3.60
CA GLU A 43 4.40 -13.07 4.92
C GLU A 43 5.62 -13.88 5.35
N GLU A 44 5.61 -15.19 5.15
CA GLU A 44 6.69 -16.11 5.52
C GLU A 44 7.94 -15.88 4.67
N THR A 45 7.75 -15.52 3.39
CA THR A 45 8.84 -15.21 2.48
C THR A 45 9.46 -13.86 2.81
N GLY A 46 8.66 -12.93 3.32
CA GLY A 46 9.04 -11.52 3.48
C GLY A 46 8.97 -10.76 2.15
N TYR A 47 8.66 -9.49 2.24
CA TYR A 47 8.52 -8.59 1.09
C TYR A 47 8.86 -7.15 1.46
N LEU A 48 9.18 -6.36 0.45
CA LEU A 48 9.35 -4.92 0.57
C LEU A 48 8.00 -4.21 0.37
N THR A 49 7.81 -3.15 1.12
CA THR A 49 6.79 -2.12 0.86
C THR A 49 7.47 -0.89 0.27
N SER A 50 6.70 0.10 -0.18
CA SER A 50 7.27 1.39 -0.61
C SER A 50 8.06 2.09 0.50
N THR A 51 7.77 1.82 1.77
CA THR A 51 8.52 2.36 2.91
C THR A 51 9.83 1.60 3.09
N THR A 52 9.77 0.29 3.26
CA THR A 52 10.97 -0.52 3.55
C THR A 52 11.93 -0.63 2.37
N ALA A 53 11.43 -0.46 1.14
CA ALA A 53 12.28 -0.39 -0.05
C ALA A 53 13.21 0.84 -0.04
N MET A 54 12.75 1.96 0.54
CA MET A 54 13.55 3.19 0.68
C MET A 54 14.57 3.13 1.83
N GLU A 55 14.49 2.10 2.68
CA GLU A 55 15.39 1.85 3.80
C GLU A 55 16.51 0.86 3.45
N LEU A 56 16.49 0.30 2.22
CA LEU A 56 17.52 -0.62 1.76
C LEU A 56 18.90 0.07 1.73
N THR A 57 19.88 -0.60 2.25
CA THR A 57 21.29 -0.16 2.24
C THR A 57 22.04 -0.57 0.97
N GLU A 58 21.49 -1.54 0.24
CA GLU A 58 22.04 -2.07 -1.01
C GLU A 58 20.93 -2.21 -2.04
N VAL A 59 21.24 -1.92 -3.30
CA VAL A 59 20.29 -2.09 -4.42
C VAL A 59 20.24 -3.58 -4.79
N PRO A 60 19.08 -4.26 -4.79
CA PRO A 60 18.99 -5.65 -5.20
C PRO A 60 19.33 -5.80 -6.70
N GLU A 61 19.98 -6.89 -7.09
CA GLU A 61 20.29 -7.16 -8.49
C GLU A 61 19.01 -7.34 -9.32
N SER A 62 17.96 -7.92 -8.71
CA SER A 62 16.67 -8.15 -9.34
C SER A 62 15.50 -7.86 -8.40
N LEU A 63 14.43 -7.30 -8.95
CA LEU A 63 13.24 -6.89 -8.22
C LEU A 63 11.96 -7.29 -8.94
N LEU A 64 11.10 -8.05 -8.27
CA LEU A 64 9.71 -8.25 -8.68
C LEU A 64 8.83 -7.20 -8.01
N VAL A 65 8.09 -6.41 -8.78
CA VAL A 65 7.12 -5.43 -8.27
C VAL A 65 5.71 -5.94 -8.54
N LEU A 66 4.94 -6.14 -7.47
CA LEU A 66 3.54 -6.54 -7.56
C LEU A 66 2.66 -5.30 -7.54
N GLY A 67 2.03 -5.00 -8.67
CA GLY A 67 1.16 -3.83 -8.82
C GLY A 67 1.37 -3.08 -10.13
N GLY A 68 0.44 -2.17 -10.44
CA GLY A 68 0.47 -1.33 -11.64
C GLY A 68 -0.06 0.08 -11.40
N GLY A 69 -0.24 0.48 -10.13
CA GLY A 69 -0.58 1.84 -9.72
C GLY A 69 0.65 2.73 -9.56
N TYR A 70 0.45 3.99 -9.22
CA TYR A 70 1.52 5.00 -9.16
C TYR A 70 2.73 4.57 -8.33
N VAL A 71 2.51 4.05 -7.12
CA VAL A 71 3.59 3.58 -6.24
C VAL A 71 4.43 2.48 -6.92
N ALA A 72 3.78 1.52 -7.59
CA ALA A 72 4.48 0.47 -8.31
C ALA A 72 5.32 1.03 -9.46
N LEU A 73 4.79 1.99 -10.21
CA LEU A 73 5.47 2.62 -11.34
C LEU A 73 6.70 3.40 -10.90
N GLU A 74 6.55 4.24 -9.86
CA GLU A 74 7.63 5.04 -9.30
C GLU A 74 8.76 4.17 -8.75
N GLN A 75 8.42 3.16 -7.94
CA GLN A 75 9.40 2.23 -7.37
C GLN A 75 10.11 1.41 -8.46
N ALA A 76 9.37 0.91 -9.45
CA ALA A 76 9.94 0.14 -10.53
C ALA A 76 10.96 0.96 -11.34
N GLN A 77 10.61 2.18 -11.69
CA GLN A 77 11.51 3.07 -12.44
C GLN A 77 12.71 3.50 -11.61
N LEU A 78 12.50 3.81 -10.31
CA LEU A 78 13.59 4.13 -9.38
C LEU A 78 14.63 3.00 -9.33
N PHE A 79 14.19 1.78 -9.04
CA PHE A 79 15.12 0.63 -8.91
C PHE A 79 15.77 0.25 -10.24
N ALA A 80 15.06 0.35 -11.37
CA ALA A 80 15.65 0.11 -12.69
C ALA A 80 16.78 1.11 -12.99
N ARG A 81 16.57 2.39 -12.69
CA ARG A 81 17.60 3.43 -12.85
C ARG A 81 18.77 3.31 -11.88
N LEU A 82 18.57 2.65 -10.73
CA LEU A 82 19.63 2.29 -9.80
C LEU A 82 20.38 1.00 -10.21
N GLY A 83 19.94 0.33 -11.29
CA GLY A 83 20.63 -0.83 -11.87
C GLY A 83 19.98 -2.19 -11.61
N SER A 84 18.84 -2.25 -10.91
CA SER A 84 18.11 -3.50 -10.72
C SER A 84 17.46 -4.00 -12.01
N GLN A 85 17.44 -5.31 -12.22
CA GLN A 85 16.58 -5.95 -13.24
C GLN A 85 15.14 -6.00 -12.74
N VAL A 86 14.27 -5.12 -13.23
CA VAL A 86 12.91 -4.98 -12.70
C VAL A 86 11.88 -5.69 -13.58
N THR A 87 11.01 -6.47 -12.93
CA THR A 87 9.82 -7.05 -13.57
C THR A 87 8.58 -6.65 -12.76
N LEU A 88 7.58 -6.04 -13.43
CA LEU A 88 6.27 -5.74 -12.86
C LEU A 88 5.27 -6.83 -13.21
N LEU A 89 4.55 -7.33 -12.20
CA LEU A 89 3.39 -8.20 -12.37
C LEU A 89 2.12 -7.38 -12.16
N VAL A 90 1.36 -7.17 -13.23
CA VAL A 90 0.22 -6.25 -13.26
C VAL A 90 -1.07 -7.01 -13.58
N ARG A 91 -2.08 -6.89 -12.72
CA ARG A 91 -3.37 -7.59 -12.90
C ARG A 91 -4.10 -7.19 -14.20
N SER A 92 -4.01 -5.95 -14.62
CA SER A 92 -4.68 -5.46 -15.83
C SER A 92 -3.70 -4.70 -16.73
N ARG A 93 -3.55 -3.39 -16.54
CA ARG A 93 -2.65 -2.50 -17.26
C ARG A 93 -2.01 -1.50 -16.29
N LEU A 94 -0.93 -0.87 -16.69
CA LEU A 94 -0.29 0.19 -15.92
C LEU A 94 -1.25 1.37 -15.77
N ALA A 95 -1.24 2.01 -14.60
CA ALA A 95 -2.11 3.15 -14.30
C ALA A 95 -3.57 2.90 -14.73
N SER A 96 -4.16 1.78 -14.30
CA SER A 96 -5.45 1.28 -14.85
C SER A 96 -6.64 2.20 -14.61
N LYS A 97 -6.52 3.20 -13.73
CA LYS A 97 -7.53 4.23 -13.47
C LYS A 97 -7.47 5.38 -14.49
N GLU A 98 -6.36 5.51 -15.22
CA GLU A 98 -6.16 6.53 -16.24
C GLU A 98 -6.66 6.08 -17.63
N GLU A 99 -6.61 6.94 -18.62
CA GLU A 99 -6.93 6.63 -20.01
C GLU A 99 -6.00 5.55 -20.60
N PRO A 100 -6.48 4.73 -21.54
CA PRO A 100 -5.67 3.68 -22.16
C PRO A 100 -4.37 4.18 -22.81
N GLU A 101 -4.39 5.39 -23.33
CA GLU A 101 -3.24 6.05 -23.96
C GLU A 101 -2.11 6.30 -22.97
N VAL A 102 -2.44 6.67 -21.73
CA VAL A 102 -1.46 6.84 -20.63
C VAL A 102 -0.79 5.50 -20.34
N SER A 103 -1.58 4.42 -20.21
CA SER A 103 -1.02 3.08 -19.99
C SER A 103 -0.10 2.63 -21.10
N LYS A 104 -0.45 2.95 -22.36
CA LYS A 104 0.37 2.61 -23.53
C LYS A 104 1.69 3.37 -23.51
N ALA A 105 1.65 4.68 -23.31
CA ALA A 105 2.85 5.51 -23.22
C ALA A 105 3.79 5.06 -22.10
N LEU A 106 3.24 4.75 -20.91
CA LEU A 106 4.02 4.22 -19.80
C LEU A 106 4.68 2.87 -20.14
N GLN A 107 3.97 1.99 -20.86
CA GLN A 107 4.51 0.70 -21.26
C GLN A 107 5.66 0.84 -22.27
N GLU A 108 5.57 1.79 -23.18
CA GLU A 108 6.64 2.13 -24.13
C GLU A 108 7.89 2.65 -23.40
N VAL A 109 7.71 3.63 -22.50
CA VAL A 109 8.81 4.18 -21.69
C VAL A 109 9.47 3.09 -20.83
N PHE A 110 8.68 2.22 -20.20
CA PHE A 110 9.23 1.15 -19.37
C PHE A 110 10.01 0.12 -20.18
N ALA A 111 9.55 -0.20 -21.40
CA ALA A 111 10.27 -1.07 -22.30
C ALA A 111 11.62 -0.46 -22.74
N ASP A 112 11.65 0.84 -23.03
CA ASP A 112 12.87 1.58 -23.39
C ASP A 112 13.87 1.65 -22.23
N GLU A 113 13.38 1.69 -20.97
CA GLU A 113 14.20 1.64 -19.77
C GLU A 113 14.55 0.20 -19.31
N GLY A 114 14.21 -0.83 -20.10
CA GLY A 114 14.52 -2.24 -19.81
C GLY A 114 13.66 -2.86 -18.71
N ILE A 115 12.56 -2.20 -18.30
CA ILE A 115 11.63 -2.70 -17.29
C ILE A 115 10.65 -3.68 -17.95
N ARG A 116 10.62 -4.92 -17.47
CA ARG A 116 9.71 -5.94 -17.98
C ARG A 116 8.33 -5.79 -17.35
N VAL A 117 7.29 -5.56 -18.15
CA VAL A 117 5.89 -5.52 -17.70
C VAL A 117 5.16 -6.78 -18.13
N VAL A 118 4.62 -7.52 -17.16
CA VAL A 118 3.78 -8.70 -17.38
C VAL A 118 2.36 -8.35 -17.00
N SER A 119 1.54 -8.06 -17.99
CA SER A 119 0.12 -7.75 -17.82
C SER A 119 -0.73 -9.02 -17.64
N ARG A 120 -1.91 -8.89 -17.03
CA ARG A 120 -2.83 -9.99 -16.71
C ARG A 120 -2.18 -11.07 -15.85
N ALA A 121 -1.26 -10.68 -14.98
CA ALA A 121 -0.60 -11.54 -14.02
C ALA A 121 -1.21 -11.29 -12.64
N VAL A 122 -1.78 -12.34 -12.04
CA VAL A 122 -2.35 -12.31 -10.70
C VAL A 122 -1.47 -13.17 -9.80
N PRO A 123 -0.68 -12.58 -8.89
CA PRO A 123 0.11 -13.34 -7.93
C PRO A 123 -0.80 -14.22 -7.06
N THR A 124 -0.47 -15.51 -6.97
CA THR A 124 -1.23 -16.49 -6.19
C THR A 124 -0.43 -17.07 -5.04
N ARG A 125 0.89 -17.11 -5.16
CA ARG A 125 1.80 -17.66 -4.15
C ARG A 125 3.15 -16.99 -4.22
N VAL A 126 3.79 -16.85 -3.05
CA VAL A 126 5.20 -16.44 -2.92
C VAL A 126 5.95 -17.48 -2.09
N SER A 127 7.18 -17.78 -2.44
CA SER A 127 8.04 -18.72 -1.69
C SER A 127 9.51 -18.34 -1.85
N ARG A 128 10.38 -18.95 -1.05
CA ARG A 128 11.83 -18.89 -1.27
C ARG A 128 12.28 -20.04 -2.15
N GLY A 129 13.09 -19.73 -3.15
CA GLY A 129 13.80 -20.72 -3.93
C GLY A 129 15.00 -21.31 -3.20
N THR A 130 15.65 -22.30 -3.80
CA THR A 130 16.80 -23.01 -3.19
C THR A 130 18.03 -22.13 -3.03
N GLY A 131 18.17 -21.07 -3.81
CA GLY A 131 19.22 -20.04 -3.72
C GLY A 131 18.89 -18.90 -2.77
N GLY A 132 17.70 -18.89 -2.14
CA GLY A 132 17.24 -17.82 -1.27
C GLY A 132 16.48 -16.71 -1.99
N GLU A 133 16.40 -16.78 -3.32
CA GLU A 133 15.62 -15.85 -4.14
C GLU A 133 14.13 -15.96 -3.86
N ALA A 134 13.39 -14.88 -4.05
CA ALA A 134 11.93 -14.90 -4.01
C ALA A 134 11.36 -15.47 -5.31
N VAL A 135 10.39 -16.36 -5.19
CA VAL A 135 9.67 -17.00 -6.30
C VAL A 135 8.20 -16.64 -6.20
N VAL A 136 7.69 -15.90 -7.18
CA VAL A 136 6.28 -15.54 -7.27
C VAL A 136 5.60 -16.38 -8.33
N THR A 137 4.63 -17.19 -7.95
CA THR A 137 3.73 -17.86 -8.87
C THR A 137 2.58 -16.93 -9.20
N ALA A 138 2.36 -16.66 -10.47
CA ALA A 138 1.24 -15.85 -10.94
C ALA A 138 0.40 -16.60 -11.96
N ALA A 139 -0.94 -16.45 -11.83
CA ALA A 139 -1.89 -16.91 -12.82
C ALA A 139 -1.92 -15.92 -13.99
N LEU A 140 -1.79 -16.43 -15.22
CA LEU A 140 -1.92 -15.71 -16.48
C LEU A 140 -3.01 -16.36 -17.34
N SER A 141 -3.39 -15.71 -18.45
CA SER A 141 -4.41 -16.27 -19.38
C SER A 141 -4.06 -17.64 -19.97
N GLY A 142 -2.77 -18.01 -20.00
CA GLY A 142 -2.26 -19.28 -20.51
C GLY A 142 -1.89 -20.32 -19.45
N GLY A 143 -2.18 -20.06 -18.18
CA GLY A 143 -1.80 -20.94 -17.05
C GLY A 143 -0.98 -20.20 -16.00
N SER A 144 -0.40 -20.96 -15.07
CA SER A 144 0.49 -20.38 -14.04
C SER A 144 1.94 -20.31 -14.51
N GLN A 145 2.62 -19.24 -14.10
CA GLN A 145 4.04 -19.04 -14.38
C GLN A 145 4.77 -18.59 -13.11
N GLU A 146 6.02 -19.03 -12.94
CA GLU A 146 6.91 -18.56 -11.89
C GLU A 146 7.79 -17.42 -12.37
N PHE A 147 7.99 -16.44 -11.50
CA PHE A 147 8.91 -15.33 -11.66
C PHE A 147 9.86 -15.31 -10.45
N ARG A 148 11.13 -15.03 -10.69
CA ARG A 148 12.19 -15.08 -9.69
C ARG A 148 12.93 -13.77 -9.62
N ALA A 149 13.27 -13.32 -8.41
CA ALA A 149 14.13 -12.16 -8.15
C ALA A 149 14.68 -12.22 -6.72
N ASP A 150 15.68 -11.40 -6.43
CA ASP A 150 16.25 -11.32 -5.08
C ASP A 150 15.23 -10.79 -4.07
N GLN A 151 14.43 -9.82 -4.51
CA GLN A 151 13.41 -9.17 -3.68
C GLN A 151 12.05 -9.08 -4.38
N VAL A 152 10.99 -9.06 -3.55
CA VAL A 152 9.62 -8.77 -3.98
C VAL A 152 9.17 -7.48 -3.30
N LEU A 153 8.67 -6.52 -4.08
CA LEU A 153 8.03 -5.31 -3.60
C LEU A 153 6.53 -5.38 -3.83
N VAL A 154 5.75 -5.20 -2.77
CA VAL A 154 4.30 -5.20 -2.84
C VAL A 154 3.77 -3.77 -2.87
N ALA A 155 3.13 -3.40 -4.00
CA ALA A 155 2.51 -2.10 -4.23
C ALA A 155 1.06 -2.29 -4.74
N LEU A 156 0.30 -3.15 -4.04
CA LEU A 156 -1.06 -3.57 -4.41
C LEU A 156 -2.16 -2.71 -3.80
N GLY A 157 -1.80 -1.79 -2.92
CA GLY A 157 -2.74 -0.86 -2.30
C GLY A 157 -2.19 -0.18 -1.06
N ARG A 158 -3.02 0.68 -0.51
CA ARG A 158 -2.80 1.37 0.77
C ARG A 158 -4.07 1.29 1.60
N ARG A 159 -3.95 1.33 2.91
CA ARG A 159 -5.08 1.41 3.84
C ARG A 159 -4.94 2.60 4.76
N PRO A 160 -6.03 3.30 5.06
CA PRO A 160 -6.07 4.35 6.06
C PRO A 160 -5.53 3.88 7.41
N VAL A 161 -4.83 4.76 8.13
CA VAL A 161 -4.33 4.46 9.48
C VAL A 161 -5.35 4.95 10.49
N THR A 162 -6.33 4.10 10.78
CA THR A 162 -7.41 4.33 11.75
C THR A 162 -7.38 3.33 12.90
N ASP A 163 -6.56 2.28 12.78
CA ASP A 163 -6.42 1.27 13.82
C ASP A 163 -5.90 1.91 15.12
N GLY A 164 -6.48 1.48 16.24
CA GLY A 164 -6.09 1.99 17.56
C GLY A 164 -6.68 3.36 17.93
N LEU A 165 -7.36 4.06 17.03
CA LEU A 165 -8.00 5.34 17.33
C LEU A 165 -9.38 5.19 17.98
N ASN A 166 -9.93 3.97 18.05
CA ASN A 166 -11.22 3.65 18.67
C ASN A 166 -12.36 4.60 18.23
N LEU A 167 -12.41 4.88 16.93
CA LEU A 167 -13.29 5.88 16.32
C LEU A 167 -14.77 5.60 16.56
N ASP A 168 -15.18 4.33 16.58
CA ASP A 168 -16.56 3.92 16.81
C ASP A 168 -17.05 4.34 18.22
N ALA A 169 -16.18 4.31 19.23
CA ALA A 169 -16.51 4.68 20.60
C ALA A 169 -16.94 6.15 20.73
N VAL A 170 -16.47 6.99 19.80
CA VAL A 170 -16.80 8.42 19.75
C VAL A 170 -17.79 8.76 18.62
N GLY A 171 -18.38 7.74 17.98
CA GLY A 171 -19.40 7.90 16.95
C GLY A 171 -18.87 8.45 15.62
N VAL A 172 -17.61 8.16 15.29
CA VAL A 172 -17.01 8.44 13.99
C VAL A 172 -17.16 7.21 13.09
N ASN A 173 -17.86 7.35 11.99
CA ASN A 173 -18.09 6.29 11.02
C ASN A 173 -16.84 6.06 10.15
N THR A 174 -16.53 4.79 9.91
CA THR A 174 -15.50 4.37 8.94
C THR A 174 -16.13 3.60 7.79
N GLY A 175 -15.52 3.67 6.61
CA GLY A 175 -15.94 2.90 5.45
C GLY A 175 -15.31 1.51 5.39
N ASP A 176 -15.56 0.79 4.30
CA ASP A 176 -15.18 -0.62 4.11
C ASP A 176 -13.65 -0.85 4.10
N SER A 177 -12.86 0.14 3.68
CA SER A 177 -11.40 0.07 3.70
C SER A 177 -10.78 0.59 5.00
N GLY A 178 -11.61 1.04 5.95
CA GLY A 178 -11.20 1.63 7.21
C GLY A 178 -11.01 3.16 7.15
N GLU A 179 -11.35 3.81 6.02
CA GLU A 179 -11.30 5.27 5.88
C GLU A 179 -12.31 5.97 6.76
N VAL A 180 -11.97 7.18 7.24
CA VAL A 180 -12.92 8.03 7.96
C VAL A 180 -13.91 8.64 6.97
N VAL A 181 -15.20 8.35 7.17
CA VAL A 181 -16.26 8.93 6.33
C VAL A 181 -16.46 10.40 6.72
N VAL A 182 -16.28 11.29 5.73
CA VAL A 182 -16.40 12.74 5.92
C VAL A 182 -17.37 13.38 4.93
N SER A 183 -17.87 14.54 5.31
CA SER A 183 -18.62 15.43 4.43
C SER A 183 -17.71 16.23 3.49
N ASP A 184 -18.28 17.01 2.55
CA ASP A 184 -17.54 17.96 1.69
C ASP A 184 -16.75 19.03 2.46
N ARG A 185 -16.98 19.13 3.78
CA ARG A 185 -16.26 20.02 4.70
C ARG A 185 -15.25 19.28 5.56
N LEU A 186 -14.93 18.04 5.21
CA LEU A 186 -14.01 17.16 5.94
C LEU A 186 -14.46 16.87 7.40
N GLN A 187 -15.73 17.09 7.72
CA GLN A 187 -16.30 16.79 9.03
C GLN A 187 -16.83 15.36 9.05
N SER A 188 -16.48 14.60 10.09
CA SER A 188 -16.98 13.24 10.30
C SER A 188 -18.43 13.22 10.79
N SER A 189 -18.96 12.03 11.08
CA SER A 189 -20.26 11.84 11.76
C SER A 189 -20.31 12.41 13.18
N ASN A 190 -19.14 12.57 13.85
CA ASN A 190 -19.04 13.31 15.09
C ASN A 190 -18.70 14.80 14.79
N PRO A 191 -19.55 15.77 15.20
CA PRO A 191 -19.35 17.19 14.87
C PRO A 191 -18.11 17.83 15.49
N ARG A 192 -17.41 17.13 16.40
CA ARG A 192 -16.15 17.57 17.00
C ARG A 192 -14.91 16.94 16.35
N VAL A 193 -15.09 16.05 15.36
CA VAL A 193 -14.01 15.32 14.72
C VAL A 193 -14.02 15.58 13.21
N TRP A 194 -12.89 16.02 12.68
CA TRP A 194 -12.60 16.16 11.26
C TRP A 194 -11.54 15.15 10.85
N ALA A 195 -11.49 14.84 9.56
CA ALA A 195 -10.39 14.06 9.00
C ALA A 195 -9.96 14.61 7.65
N ALA A 196 -8.66 14.54 7.34
CA ALA A 196 -8.11 15.03 6.08
C ALA A 196 -6.90 14.21 5.62
N GLY A 197 -6.67 14.20 4.31
CA GLY A 197 -5.59 13.43 3.67
C GLY A 197 -5.96 11.97 3.45
N ASP A 198 -4.98 11.10 3.24
CA ASP A 198 -5.16 9.68 2.88
C ASP A 198 -6.03 8.87 3.87
N VAL A 199 -6.24 9.37 5.06
CA VAL A 199 -7.10 8.73 6.06
C VAL A 199 -8.58 8.78 5.68
N THR A 200 -8.95 9.61 4.71
CA THR A 200 -10.33 9.73 4.20
C THR A 200 -10.61 8.90 2.95
N GLY A 201 -9.60 8.17 2.42
CA GLY A 201 -9.72 7.27 1.26
C GLY A 201 -9.36 7.89 -0.09
#